data_eba205a6c7e955d84d1d0554772a84ef
#
_entry.id   eba205a6c7e955d84d1d0554772a84ef
#
_cell.length_a   1.000
_cell.length_b   1.000
_cell.length_c   1.000
_cell.angle_alpha   90.00
_cell.angle_beta   90.00
_cell.angle_gamma   90.00
#
_symmetry.space_group_name_H-M   'P 1'
#
loop_
_entity.id
_entity.type
_entity.pdbx_description
1 polymer ?
#
loop_
_entity_poly.entity_id
_entity_poly.type
_entity_poly.pdbx_seq_one_letter_code
_entity_poly.pdbx_strand_id
1 'polypeptide(L)'
;MTHLLDSATRDALEARLRFYRELGLTEFYRRPVDPALIAPDASHTEQGSPASIAQTSGVPGLASETWEGPTTLSEENNPIPPRKPIFAPPQITTAVPVADRENALRIIREDIGDCTRCALHKGRNKLVFADGSANARLMFVGEGPGADEDAQGLPFVGRAGQLLNNMIAAMGLKREEVYIANIVKCRPPANRTPEPEEANTCSPFLFRQIDVVRPEVLVALGATAATYLLGQRQPLAGLRGRVHSFRGSRLIVTYHPAFLLRDPRQKKEAWADLQIAMRELGLKLPAKA
;
A
#
# COMPACT_ATOMS: atom_id res chain seq x y z
N MET A 1 9.52 36.89 6.92
CA MET A 1 9.84 36.43 8.30
C MET A 1 10.14 34.93 8.26
N THR A 2 11.40 34.57 8.45
CA THR A 2 11.79 33.14 8.52
C THR A 2 11.19 32.55 9.79
N HIS A 3 10.21 31.67 9.65
CA HIS A 3 9.73 30.86 10.78
C HIS A 3 10.88 29.96 11.24
N LEU A 4 11.57 30.40 12.28
CA LEU A 4 12.54 29.56 12.99
C LEU A 4 11.74 28.48 13.72
N LEU A 5 12.09 27.23 13.46
CA LEU A 5 11.56 26.08 14.19
C LEU A 5 11.85 26.28 15.69
N ASP A 6 10.89 25.98 16.55
CA ASP A 6 11.12 25.94 17.99
C ASP A 6 12.18 24.85 18.36
N SER A 7 12.77 24.98 19.55
CA SER A 7 13.90 24.11 19.92
C SER A 7 13.47 22.61 19.98
N ALA A 8 12.27 22.32 20.48
CA ALA A 8 11.77 20.95 20.57
C ALA A 8 11.57 20.30 19.21
N THR A 9 11.04 21.06 18.24
CA THR A 9 10.89 20.62 16.84
C THR A 9 12.24 20.42 16.18
N ARG A 10 13.23 21.28 16.49
CA ARG A 10 14.60 21.15 15.98
C ARG A 10 15.28 19.87 16.53
N ASP A 11 15.20 19.65 17.83
CA ASP A 11 15.79 18.49 18.49
C ASP A 11 15.16 17.18 17.98
N ALA A 12 13.84 17.16 17.78
CA ALA A 12 13.13 16.02 17.19
C ALA A 12 13.55 15.77 15.73
N LEU A 13 13.79 16.83 14.94
CA LEU A 13 14.28 16.70 13.57
C LEU A 13 15.71 16.19 13.52
N GLU A 14 16.60 16.69 14.39
CA GLU A 14 17.98 16.24 14.49
C GLU A 14 18.06 14.76 14.92
N ALA A 15 17.26 14.35 15.91
CA ALA A 15 17.18 12.95 16.32
C ALA A 15 16.72 12.04 15.16
N ARG A 16 15.73 12.46 14.35
CA ARG A 16 15.29 11.75 13.16
C ARG A 16 16.36 11.68 12.08
N LEU A 17 17.06 12.78 11.83
CA LEU A 17 18.14 12.81 10.82
C LEU A 17 19.31 11.92 11.26
N ARG A 18 19.66 11.90 12.55
CA ARG A 18 20.68 11.02 13.11
C ARG A 18 20.29 9.55 12.93
N PHE A 19 19.05 9.20 13.31
CA PHE A 19 18.51 7.85 13.12
C PHE A 19 18.56 7.39 11.66
N TYR A 20 18.14 8.22 10.71
CA TYR A 20 18.20 7.85 9.29
C TYR A 20 19.64 7.68 8.80
N ARG A 21 20.58 8.49 9.30
CA ARG A 21 21.99 8.35 8.99
C ARG A 21 22.59 7.05 9.55
N GLU A 22 22.22 6.67 10.76
CA GLU A 22 22.61 5.39 11.38
C GLU A 22 22.04 4.19 10.62
N LEU A 23 20.87 4.33 9.99
CA LEU A 23 20.30 3.34 9.08
C LEU A 23 20.94 3.34 7.68
N GLY A 24 21.99 4.14 7.44
CA GLY A 24 22.67 4.23 6.15
C GLY A 24 21.91 5.07 5.10
N LEU A 25 20.86 5.80 5.48
CA LEU A 25 20.15 6.73 4.61
C LEU A 25 20.86 8.08 4.64
N THR A 26 21.77 8.31 3.70
CA THR A 26 22.55 9.56 3.58
C THR A 26 21.96 10.57 2.61
N GLU A 27 21.06 10.12 1.72
CA GLU A 27 20.40 10.98 0.75
C GLU A 27 18.92 11.12 1.07
N PHE A 28 18.50 12.35 1.33
CA PHE A 28 17.09 12.69 1.50
C PHE A 28 16.52 13.14 0.15
N TYR A 29 15.39 12.56 -0.26
CA TYR A 29 14.69 12.95 -1.47
C TYR A 29 14.24 14.40 -1.35
N ARG A 30 14.87 15.31 -2.09
CA ARG A 30 14.39 16.69 -2.28
C ARG A 30 13.37 16.67 -3.42
N ARG A 31 12.10 16.81 -3.07
CA ARG A 31 11.11 17.20 -4.08
C ARG A 31 11.46 18.62 -4.52
N PRO A 32 11.57 18.92 -5.83
CA PRO A 32 11.60 20.31 -6.27
C PRO A 32 10.29 20.96 -5.80
N VAL A 33 10.41 21.91 -4.91
CA VAL A 33 9.25 22.69 -4.44
C VAL A 33 8.98 23.71 -5.52
N ASP A 34 7.76 23.69 -6.08
CA ASP A 34 7.32 24.71 -7.03
C ASP A 34 7.35 26.08 -6.31
N PRO A 35 8.15 27.04 -6.80
CA PRO A 35 8.23 28.37 -6.17
C PRO A 35 6.89 29.07 -6.06
N ALA A 36 5.91 28.76 -6.93
CA ALA A 36 4.55 29.30 -6.89
C ALA A 36 3.75 28.83 -5.66
N LEU A 37 4.13 27.74 -5.01
CA LEU A 37 3.47 27.23 -3.80
C LEU A 37 4.04 27.83 -2.50
N ILE A 38 5.08 28.67 -2.57
CA ILE A 38 5.73 29.29 -1.41
C ILE A 38 5.34 30.78 -1.27
N ALA A 39 4.61 31.34 -2.23
CA ALA A 39 4.16 32.72 -2.15
C ALA A 39 3.15 32.88 -0.99
N PRO A 40 3.37 33.82 -0.05
CA PRO A 40 2.37 34.09 0.98
C PRO A 40 1.13 34.68 0.32
N ASP A 41 -0.02 34.12 0.65
CA ASP A 41 -1.33 34.58 0.26
C ASP A 41 -1.52 36.06 0.74
N ALA A 42 -1.39 37.01 -0.17
CA ALA A 42 -1.70 38.42 0.07
C ALA A 42 -2.92 38.77 -0.77
N SER A 43 -4.08 38.75 -0.14
CA SER A 43 -5.24 39.58 -0.44
C SER A 43 -6.58 38.83 -0.30
N HIS A 44 -7.07 38.74 0.92
CA HIS A 44 -8.52 38.81 1.14
C HIS A 44 -8.89 40.29 1.26
N THR A 45 -9.49 40.83 0.24
CA THR A 45 -10.36 42.00 0.36
C THR A 45 -11.76 41.60 -0.09
N GLU A 46 -12.65 41.62 0.89
CA GLU A 46 -14.09 41.53 0.70
C GLU A 46 -14.59 42.68 -0.17
N GLN A 47 -15.48 42.39 -1.11
CA GLN A 47 -16.60 43.28 -1.44
C GLN A 47 -17.58 42.58 -2.40
N GLY A 48 -18.83 42.42 -1.94
CA GLY A 48 -20.03 42.90 -2.62
C GLY A 48 -20.86 41.87 -3.36
N SER A 49 -21.92 41.42 -2.72
CA SER A 49 -23.17 40.91 -3.34
C SER A 49 -24.03 42.11 -3.85
N PRO A 50 -25.24 41.95 -4.46
CA PRO A 50 -25.86 40.85 -5.24
C PRO A 50 -26.61 41.35 -6.50
N ALA A 51 -27.16 40.48 -7.32
CA ALA A 51 -28.40 40.57 -8.14
C ALA A 51 -28.28 39.59 -9.32
N SER A 52 -29.29 38.97 -9.87
CA SER A 52 -30.74 38.88 -9.68
C SER A 52 -31.24 37.71 -10.56
N ILE A 53 -32.32 37.17 -10.14
CA ILE A 53 -33.11 36.09 -10.73
C ILE A 53 -33.68 36.50 -12.10
N ALA A 54 -33.63 35.56 -13.10
CA ALA A 54 -34.64 35.51 -14.14
C ALA A 54 -34.95 34.08 -14.55
N GLN A 55 -36.15 33.64 -14.19
CA GLN A 55 -36.82 32.45 -14.71
C GLN A 55 -37.28 32.73 -16.14
N THR A 56 -37.14 31.76 -17.03
CA THR A 56 -38.09 31.58 -18.13
C THR A 56 -38.23 30.07 -18.44
N SER A 57 -39.46 29.67 -18.31
CA SER A 57 -40.06 28.40 -18.73
C SER A 57 -40.13 28.28 -20.24
N GLY A 58 -39.99 27.06 -20.78
CA GLY A 58 -40.32 26.76 -22.15
C GLY A 58 -39.91 25.37 -22.59
N VAL A 59 -40.82 24.43 -22.51
CA VAL A 59 -40.75 23.14 -23.25
C VAL A 59 -41.36 23.37 -24.60
N PRO A 60 -40.78 22.89 -25.70
CA PRO A 60 -41.56 22.16 -26.70
C PRO A 60 -40.85 20.97 -27.35
N GLY A 61 -41.63 19.91 -27.56
CA GLY A 61 -41.74 19.23 -28.86
C GLY A 61 -40.70 18.16 -29.18
N LEU A 62 -41.14 16.92 -29.05
CA LEU A 62 -40.62 15.71 -29.73
C LEU A 62 -40.55 15.92 -31.25
N ALA A 63 -39.37 15.79 -31.82
CA ALA A 63 -39.19 15.47 -33.26
C ALA A 63 -38.25 14.25 -33.32
N SER A 64 -38.76 13.20 -33.93
CA SER A 64 -38.04 11.99 -34.31
C SER A 64 -37.08 12.32 -35.44
N GLU A 65 -35.76 12.32 -35.17
CA GLU A 65 -34.77 12.29 -36.23
C GLU A 65 -33.99 10.97 -36.17
N THR A 66 -34.02 10.32 -37.34
CA THR A 66 -33.33 9.09 -37.65
C THR A 66 -31.83 9.30 -37.57
N TRP A 67 -31.19 8.51 -36.71
CA TRP A 67 -29.74 8.46 -36.58
C TRP A 67 -29.09 7.76 -37.76
N GLU A 68 -28.52 8.50 -38.71
CA GLU A 68 -27.53 7.99 -39.66
C GLU A 68 -26.13 8.20 -39.04
N GLY A 69 -25.52 7.09 -38.58
CA GLY A 69 -24.18 7.08 -38.04
C GLY A 69 -23.11 7.28 -39.11
N PRO A 70 -22.10 8.14 -38.92
CA PRO A 70 -20.93 8.12 -39.78
C PRO A 70 -20.05 6.92 -39.44
N THR A 71 -19.96 6.01 -40.38
CA THR A 71 -18.97 4.92 -40.41
C THR A 71 -17.62 5.52 -40.79
N THR A 72 -16.75 5.75 -39.80
CA THR A 72 -15.29 5.63 -39.91
C THR A 72 -14.72 5.76 -38.53
N LEU A 73 -14.53 4.63 -37.84
CA LEU A 73 -13.63 4.53 -36.67
C LEU A 73 -12.20 4.54 -37.22
N SER A 74 -11.59 5.72 -37.32
CA SER A 74 -10.15 5.81 -37.34
C SER A 74 -9.69 5.42 -35.93
N GLU A 75 -9.09 4.22 -35.79
CA GLU A 75 -8.30 3.86 -34.61
C GLU A 75 -7.15 4.84 -34.51
N GLU A 76 -7.39 5.94 -33.82
CA GLU A 76 -6.30 6.73 -33.28
C GLU A 76 -5.62 5.87 -32.21
N ASN A 77 -4.51 5.25 -32.61
CA ASN A 77 -3.52 4.61 -31.74
C ASN A 77 -2.92 5.69 -30.83
N ASN A 78 -3.69 6.13 -29.85
CA ASN A 78 -3.20 7.01 -28.80
C ASN A 78 -2.27 6.18 -27.93
N PRO A 79 -0.95 6.39 -27.97
CA PRO A 79 -0.02 5.63 -27.15
C PRO A 79 -0.40 5.86 -25.68
N ILE A 80 -0.76 4.79 -24.98
CA ILE A 80 -1.02 4.81 -23.53
C ILE A 80 0.19 5.50 -22.88
N PRO A 81 -0.01 6.65 -22.20
CA PRO A 81 1.12 7.38 -21.62
C PRO A 81 1.91 6.44 -20.70
N PRO A 82 3.24 6.49 -20.74
CA PRO A 82 4.08 5.63 -19.91
C PRO A 82 3.68 5.81 -18.45
N ARG A 83 3.22 4.74 -17.81
CA ARG A 83 2.81 4.75 -16.41
C ARG A 83 4.04 5.14 -15.59
N LYS A 84 3.88 6.10 -14.68
CA LYS A 84 4.94 6.50 -13.75
C LYS A 84 5.53 5.25 -13.10
N PRO A 85 6.86 5.08 -13.11
CA PRO A 85 7.51 3.92 -12.51
C PRO A 85 7.12 3.81 -11.04
N ILE A 86 6.99 2.56 -10.55
CA ILE A 86 6.80 2.30 -9.13
C ILE A 86 8.10 2.69 -8.44
N PHE A 87 8.10 3.80 -7.73
CA PHE A 87 9.28 4.31 -7.04
C PHE A 87 9.45 3.55 -5.71
N ALA A 88 10.33 2.54 -5.71
CA ALA A 88 10.79 1.94 -4.48
C ALA A 88 11.93 2.80 -3.91
N PRO A 89 11.88 3.21 -2.63
CA PRO A 89 13.02 3.88 -1.99
C PRO A 89 14.23 2.95 -2.00
N PRO A 90 15.47 3.49 -1.92
CA PRO A 90 16.66 2.68 -1.83
C PRO A 90 16.55 1.71 -0.65
N GLN A 91 17.09 0.50 -0.81
CA GLN A 91 17.08 -0.51 0.24
C GLN A 91 18.02 -0.09 1.37
N ILE A 92 17.60 -0.25 2.62
CA ILE A 92 18.47 -0.12 3.78
C ILE A 92 19.42 -1.33 3.79
N THR A 93 20.70 -1.10 3.48
CA THR A 93 21.70 -2.17 3.39
C THR A 93 22.16 -2.65 4.76
N THR A 94 22.23 -1.74 5.75
CA THR A 94 22.62 -2.09 7.13
C THR A 94 21.46 -2.76 7.84
N ALA A 95 21.72 -3.95 8.39
CA ALA A 95 20.71 -4.69 9.15
C ALA A 95 20.43 -3.98 10.49
N VAL A 96 19.15 -3.75 10.79
CA VAL A 96 18.74 -3.32 12.13
C VAL A 96 18.96 -4.50 13.10
N PRO A 97 19.68 -4.31 14.21
CA PRO A 97 19.82 -5.34 15.24
C PRO A 97 18.46 -5.85 15.71
N VAL A 98 18.38 -7.14 16.02
CA VAL A 98 17.12 -7.79 16.43
C VAL A 98 16.46 -7.06 17.61
N ALA A 99 17.27 -6.63 18.60
CA ALA A 99 16.80 -5.91 19.78
C ALA A 99 16.17 -4.54 19.45
N ASP A 100 16.55 -3.92 18.33
CA ASP A 100 16.13 -2.56 17.96
C ASP A 100 14.97 -2.52 16.96
N ARG A 101 14.56 -3.68 16.41
CA ARG A 101 13.55 -3.76 15.36
C ARG A 101 12.19 -3.21 15.78
N GLU A 102 11.72 -3.50 16.98
CA GLU A 102 10.46 -2.96 17.49
C GLU A 102 10.50 -1.44 17.59
N ASN A 103 11.62 -0.90 18.12
CA ASN A 103 11.82 0.54 18.18
C ASN A 103 11.88 1.17 16.78
N ALA A 104 12.56 0.53 15.82
CA ALA A 104 12.63 1.00 14.45
C ALA A 104 11.24 1.00 13.77
N LEU A 105 10.42 -0.02 14.01
CA LEU A 105 9.03 -0.07 13.53
C LEU A 105 8.16 1.01 14.18
N ARG A 106 8.34 1.27 15.48
CA ARG A 106 7.65 2.36 16.20
C ARG A 106 7.98 3.71 15.57
N ILE A 107 9.25 3.98 15.25
CA ILE A 107 9.66 5.23 14.59
C ILE A 107 9.00 5.37 13.20
N ILE A 108 8.90 4.27 12.41
CA ILE A 108 8.18 4.30 11.13
C ILE A 108 6.70 4.64 11.36
N ARG A 109 6.07 4.08 12.38
CA ARG A 109 4.66 4.37 12.71
C ARG A 109 4.47 5.83 13.13
N GLU A 110 5.39 6.38 13.91
CA GLU A 110 5.38 7.78 14.34
C GLU A 110 5.59 8.73 13.16
N ASP A 111 6.47 8.39 12.21
CA ASP A 111 6.66 9.15 10.96
C ASP A 111 5.39 9.14 10.09
N ILE A 112 4.66 8.04 10.04
CA ILE A 112 3.36 8.02 9.38
C ILE A 112 2.40 8.98 10.11
N GLY A 113 2.34 8.93 11.44
CA GLY A 113 1.50 9.75 12.29
C GLY A 113 0.03 9.72 11.85
N ASP A 114 -0.64 10.85 11.93
CA ASP A 114 -1.97 11.06 11.33
C ASP A 114 -1.81 11.49 9.84
N CYS A 115 -1.42 10.53 9.01
CA CYS A 115 -1.01 10.71 7.64
C CYS A 115 -2.10 11.32 6.76
N THR A 116 -1.79 12.41 6.07
CA THR A 116 -2.66 13.08 5.08
C THR A 116 -2.06 13.11 3.66
N ARG A 117 -1.03 12.26 3.39
CA ARG A 117 -0.22 12.32 2.16
C ARG A 117 -0.96 11.88 0.89
N CYS A 118 -2.10 11.17 0.99
CA CYS A 118 -2.93 10.77 -0.14
C CYS A 118 -4.42 10.85 0.21
N ALA A 119 -5.29 10.77 -0.79
CA ALA A 119 -6.73 10.96 -0.65
C ALA A 119 -7.42 9.96 0.31
N LEU A 120 -6.80 8.78 0.56
CA LEU A 120 -7.39 7.76 1.43
C LEU A 120 -7.54 8.19 2.89
N HIS A 121 -6.83 9.25 3.33
CA HIS A 121 -6.97 9.75 4.70
C HIS A 121 -8.37 10.28 5.01
N LYS A 122 -9.09 10.81 4.00
CA LYS A 122 -10.40 11.46 4.18
C LYS A 122 -11.49 10.50 4.66
N GLY A 123 -11.39 9.21 4.30
CA GLY A 123 -12.39 8.19 4.68
C GLY A 123 -11.89 7.19 5.71
N ARG A 124 -10.70 7.39 6.26
CA ARG A 124 -10.07 6.49 7.25
C ARG A 124 -10.67 6.71 8.65
N ASN A 125 -11.03 5.61 9.32
CA ASN A 125 -11.28 5.63 10.76
C ASN A 125 -9.99 5.45 11.55
N LYS A 126 -9.21 4.41 11.23
CA LYS A 126 -7.91 4.15 11.86
C LYS A 126 -6.85 3.80 10.82
N LEU A 127 -5.62 4.20 11.11
CA LEU A 127 -4.47 3.78 10.32
C LEU A 127 -4.13 2.32 10.67
N VAL A 128 -4.03 1.47 9.67
CA VAL A 128 -3.69 0.04 9.80
C VAL A 128 -2.22 -0.13 9.47
N PHE A 129 -1.37 -0.15 10.50
CA PHE A 129 0.09 -0.17 10.33
C PHE A 129 0.59 -1.57 9.95
N ALA A 130 0.49 -2.50 10.88
CA ALA A 130 0.90 -3.89 10.77
C ALA A 130 0.47 -4.67 12.02
N ASP A 131 0.70 -6.00 12.02
CA ASP A 131 0.51 -6.88 13.16
C ASP A 131 1.53 -8.01 13.14
N GLY A 132 1.89 -8.56 14.31
CA GLY A 132 2.81 -9.68 14.47
C GLY A 132 4.22 -9.28 14.88
N SER A 133 5.17 -10.22 14.77
CA SER A 133 6.53 -10.11 15.31
C SER A 133 7.46 -9.27 14.45
N ALA A 134 8.18 -8.32 15.05
CA ALA A 134 9.28 -7.61 14.40
C ALA A 134 10.44 -8.54 13.96
N ASN A 135 10.51 -9.74 14.54
CA ASN A 135 11.54 -10.74 14.26
C ASN A 135 11.02 -11.92 13.41
N ALA A 136 9.87 -11.73 12.75
CA ALA A 136 9.25 -12.75 11.93
C ALA A 136 10.16 -13.17 10.77
N ARG A 137 10.29 -14.49 10.58
CA ARG A 137 10.93 -15.09 9.39
C ARG A 137 10.02 -15.06 8.16
N LEU A 138 8.71 -14.97 8.38
CA LEU A 138 7.67 -14.94 7.35
C LEU A 138 6.84 -13.66 7.46
N MET A 139 6.66 -12.97 6.34
CA MET A 139 5.82 -11.78 6.27
C MET A 139 4.78 -11.90 5.16
N PHE A 140 3.54 -11.60 5.49
CA PHE A 140 2.43 -11.51 4.54
C PHE A 140 2.16 -10.05 4.16
N VAL A 141 1.98 -9.80 2.87
CA VAL A 141 1.69 -8.48 2.34
C VAL A 141 0.41 -8.51 1.53
N GLY A 142 -0.61 -7.78 1.99
CA GLY A 142 -1.88 -7.60 1.31
C GLY A 142 -1.97 -6.28 0.53
N GLU A 143 -3.15 -6.01 -0.02
CA GLU A 143 -3.45 -4.81 -0.81
C GLU A 143 -3.70 -3.60 0.10
N GLY A 144 -4.70 -3.68 0.95
CA GLY A 144 -5.14 -2.57 1.81
C GLY A 144 -6.19 -3.02 2.82
N PRO A 145 -6.50 -2.16 3.81
CA PRO A 145 -7.51 -2.46 4.83
C PRO A 145 -8.93 -2.55 4.27
N GLY A 146 -9.72 -3.49 4.79
CA GLY A 146 -11.17 -3.54 4.66
C GLY A 146 -11.88 -2.75 5.76
N ALA A 147 -13.20 -2.94 5.88
CA ALA A 147 -14.02 -2.23 6.86
C ALA A 147 -13.68 -2.61 8.31
N ASP A 148 -13.51 -3.90 8.57
CA ASP A 148 -13.20 -4.40 9.91
C ASP A 148 -11.80 -3.97 10.35
N GLU A 149 -10.83 -3.95 9.42
CA GLU A 149 -9.46 -3.51 9.64
C GLU A 149 -9.41 -2.01 9.94
N ASP A 150 -10.14 -1.20 9.18
CA ASP A 150 -10.24 0.25 9.37
C ASP A 150 -10.88 0.60 10.72
N ALA A 151 -11.90 -0.16 11.16
CA ALA A 151 -12.54 0.03 12.46
C ALA A 151 -11.61 -0.35 13.62
N GLN A 152 -10.82 -1.42 13.49
CA GLN A 152 -9.97 -1.95 14.56
C GLN A 152 -8.55 -1.37 14.56
N GLY A 153 -8.02 -0.98 13.39
CA GLY A 153 -6.64 -0.51 13.22
C GLY A 153 -5.62 -1.65 13.07
N LEU A 154 -6.11 -2.89 12.84
CA LEU A 154 -5.28 -4.08 12.67
C LEU A 154 -5.50 -4.71 11.28
N PRO A 155 -4.45 -5.22 10.61
CA PRO A 155 -4.58 -5.85 9.30
C PRO A 155 -5.21 -7.25 9.42
N PHE A 156 -6.01 -7.65 8.44
CA PHE A 156 -6.58 -8.99 8.33
C PHE A 156 -7.30 -9.48 9.59
N VAL A 157 -8.32 -8.76 10.03
CA VAL A 157 -9.19 -9.12 11.18
C VAL A 157 -10.60 -9.53 10.76
N GLY A 158 -11.06 -9.15 9.57
CA GLY A 158 -12.35 -9.58 9.02
C GLY A 158 -12.32 -11.02 8.48
N ARG A 159 -13.34 -11.39 7.69
CA ARG A 159 -13.49 -12.76 7.14
C ARG A 159 -12.26 -13.23 6.34
N ALA A 160 -11.65 -12.34 5.56
CA ALA A 160 -10.42 -12.63 4.83
C ALA A 160 -9.24 -12.88 5.79
N GLY A 161 -9.20 -12.14 6.89
CA GLY A 161 -8.19 -12.31 7.95
C GLY A 161 -8.34 -13.64 8.69
N GLN A 162 -9.57 -14.08 8.97
CA GLN A 162 -9.83 -15.41 9.56
C GLN A 162 -9.32 -16.54 8.64
N LEU A 163 -9.54 -16.40 7.32
CA LEU A 163 -8.98 -17.37 6.37
C LEU A 163 -7.45 -17.33 6.37
N LEU A 164 -6.83 -16.14 6.42
CA LEU A 164 -5.37 -16.01 6.53
C LEU A 164 -4.84 -16.69 7.81
N ASN A 165 -5.51 -16.52 8.95
CA ASN A 165 -5.14 -17.19 10.19
C ASN A 165 -5.18 -18.71 10.05
N ASN A 166 -6.20 -19.25 9.37
CA ASN A 166 -6.27 -20.68 9.08
C ASN A 166 -5.14 -21.14 8.14
N MET A 167 -4.76 -20.32 7.16
CA MET A 167 -3.63 -20.60 6.27
C MET A 167 -2.31 -20.61 7.04
N ILE A 168 -2.08 -19.67 7.95
CA ILE A 168 -0.91 -19.59 8.83
C ILE A 168 -0.86 -20.84 9.76
N ALA A 169 -1.99 -21.19 10.38
CA ALA A 169 -2.09 -22.36 11.24
C ALA A 169 -1.82 -23.68 10.47
N ALA A 170 -2.28 -23.77 9.22
CA ALA A 170 -1.99 -24.92 8.36
C ALA A 170 -0.50 -25.05 8.00
N MET A 171 0.26 -23.93 8.02
CA MET A 171 1.73 -23.94 7.90
C MET A 171 2.44 -24.36 9.19
N GLY A 172 1.71 -24.59 10.29
CA GLY A 172 2.25 -24.91 11.61
C GLY A 172 2.77 -23.70 12.37
N LEU A 173 2.34 -22.49 11.99
CA LEU A 173 2.74 -21.23 12.61
C LEU A 173 1.55 -20.57 13.33
N LYS A 174 1.84 -19.69 14.27
CA LYS A 174 0.86 -18.83 14.91
C LYS A 174 0.90 -17.42 14.30
N ARG A 175 -0.20 -16.68 14.42
CA ARG A 175 -0.31 -15.33 13.90
C ARG A 175 0.76 -14.37 14.46
N GLU A 176 1.07 -14.51 15.74
CA GLU A 176 2.08 -13.72 16.42
C GLU A 176 3.53 -14.03 16.01
N GLU A 177 3.76 -15.16 15.32
CA GLU A 177 5.10 -15.56 14.82
C GLU A 177 5.40 -15.02 13.43
N VAL A 178 4.40 -14.47 12.73
CA VAL A 178 4.54 -13.87 11.41
C VAL A 178 4.38 -12.35 11.49
N TYR A 179 4.73 -11.64 10.42
CA TYR A 179 4.44 -10.21 10.29
C TYR A 179 3.44 -9.99 9.17
N ILE A 180 2.42 -9.18 9.39
CA ILE A 180 1.32 -8.96 8.44
C ILE A 180 1.17 -7.45 8.20
N ALA A 181 1.21 -7.04 6.94
CA ALA A 181 1.02 -5.65 6.54
C ALA A 181 0.34 -5.53 5.17
N ASN A 182 0.02 -4.31 4.77
CA ASN A 182 -0.58 -4.02 3.46
C ASN A 182 0.25 -2.97 2.71
N ILE A 183 0.08 -2.91 1.37
CA ILE A 183 0.65 -1.88 0.51
C ILE A 183 0.18 -0.51 0.96
N VAL A 184 -1.15 -0.32 1.15
CA VAL A 184 -1.70 0.92 1.71
C VAL A 184 -2.15 0.73 3.15
N LYS A 185 -2.02 1.79 3.97
CA LYS A 185 -2.32 1.76 5.40
C LYS A 185 -3.71 2.32 5.74
N CYS A 186 -4.41 2.85 4.75
CA CYS A 186 -5.75 3.40 4.88
C CYS A 186 -6.71 2.65 3.96
N ARG A 187 -7.97 2.52 4.37
CA ARG A 187 -9.02 1.83 3.62
C ARG A 187 -9.41 2.62 2.36
N PRO A 188 -9.33 2.03 1.15
CA PRO A 188 -9.92 2.64 -0.03
C PRO A 188 -11.45 2.65 0.03
N PRO A 189 -12.12 3.69 -0.50
CA PRO A 189 -13.60 3.76 -0.56
C PRO A 189 -14.20 2.50 -1.19
N ALA A 190 -15.26 1.96 -0.58
CA ALA A 190 -15.93 0.72 -1.00
C ALA A 190 -14.99 -0.49 -1.18
N ASN A 191 -13.84 -0.51 -0.53
CA ASN A 191 -12.79 -1.53 -0.66
C ASN A 191 -12.31 -1.71 -2.13
N ARG A 192 -12.29 -0.64 -2.93
CA ARG A 192 -11.72 -0.69 -4.28
C ARG A 192 -10.21 -0.93 -4.22
N THR A 193 -9.64 -1.36 -5.32
CA THR A 193 -8.18 -1.38 -5.46
C THR A 193 -7.63 0.04 -5.31
N PRO A 194 -6.51 0.23 -4.55
CA PRO A 194 -5.86 1.52 -4.43
C PRO A 194 -5.42 2.07 -5.78
N GLU A 195 -5.59 3.38 -5.98
CA GLU A 195 -5.04 4.06 -7.14
C GLU A 195 -3.51 4.02 -7.13
N PRO A 196 -2.86 4.06 -8.32
CA PRO A 196 -1.40 4.04 -8.39
C PRO A 196 -0.73 5.13 -7.55
N GLU A 197 -1.31 6.33 -7.49
CA GLU A 197 -0.78 7.42 -6.68
C GLU A 197 -0.88 7.13 -5.17
N GLU A 198 -2.01 6.56 -4.72
CA GLU A 198 -2.23 6.17 -3.33
C GLU A 198 -1.22 5.10 -2.89
N ALA A 199 -1.04 4.08 -3.73
CA ALA A 199 -0.11 3.01 -3.45
C ALA A 199 1.36 3.46 -3.52
N ASN A 200 1.74 4.28 -4.52
CA ASN A 200 3.10 4.83 -4.62
C ASN A 200 3.45 5.77 -3.46
N THR A 201 2.47 6.51 -2.94
CA THR A 201 2.65 7.37 -1.77
C THR A 201 2.81 6.55 -0.49
N CYS A 202 2.12 5.42 -0.37
CA CYS A 202 2.06 4.64 0.88
C CYS A 202 3.07 3.48 0.94
N SER A 203 3.37 2.82 -0.18
CA SER A 203 4.28 1.66 -0.23
C SER A 203 5.69 1.90 0.31
N PRO A 204 6.28 3.12 0.26
CA PRO A 204 7.57 3.38 0.89
C PRO A 204 7.62 3.04 2.38
N PHE A 205 6.51 3.21 3.11
CA PHE A 205 6.45 2.81 4.52
C PHE A 205 6.50 1.29 4.69
N LEU A 206 5.80 0.54 3.82
CA LEU A 206 5.90 -0.92 3.80
C LEU A 206 7.32 -1.38 3.49
N PHE A 207 8.00 -0.76 2.53
CA PHE A 207 9.36 -1.14 2.18
C PHE A 207 10.33 -0.93 3.34
N ARG A 208 10.17 0.16 4.10
CA ARG A 208 10.92 0.38 5.35
C ARG A 208 10.59 -0.68 6.41
N GLN A 209 9.32 -1.09 6.53
CA GLN A 209 8.95 -2.20 7.43
C GLN A 209 9.65 -3.50 7.02
N ILE A 210 9.70 -3.82 5.72
CA ILE A 210 10.40 -4.99 5.20
C ILE A 210 11.91 -4.92 5.49
N ASP A 211 12.54 -3.74 5.30
CA ASP A 211 13.95 -3.53 5.58
C ASP A 211 14.29 -3.69 7.07
N VAL A 212 13.38 -3.34 7.99
CA VAL A 212 13.55 -3.53 9.43
C VAL A 212 13.33 -4.98 9.84
N VAL A 213 12.20 -5.59 9.42
CA VAL A 213 11.86 -6.98 9.78
C VAL A 213 12.81 -7.98 9.12
N ARG A 214 13.23 -7.72 7.87
CA ARG A 214 14.09 -8.59 7.06
C ARG A 214 13.63 -10.05 7.07
N PRO A 215 12.40 -10.34 6.68
CA PRO A 215 11.90 -11.70 6.67
C PRO A 215 12.69 -12.54 5.66
N GLU A 216 12.87 -13.83 5.94
CA GLU A 216 13.46 -14.79 4.99
C GLU A 216 12.53 -14.98 3.78
N VAL A 217 11.21 -15.00 4.06
CA VAL A 217 10.17 -15.19 3.05
C VAL A 217 9.11 -14.11 3.16
N LEU A 218 8.77 -13.51 2.01
CA LEU A 218 7.62 -12.64 1.79
C LEU A 218 6.53 -13.42 1.04
N VAL A 219 5.28 -13.27 1.42
CA VAL A 219 4.13 -13.80 0.68
C VAL A 219 3.26 -12.63 0.23
N ALA A 220 3.22 -12.38 -1.08
CA ALA A 220 2.33 -11.40 -1.69
C ALA A 220 0.94 -11.98 -1.87
N LEU A 221 -0.05 -11.41 -1.22
CA LEU A 221 -1.45 -11.80 -1.27
C LEU A 221 -2.19 -11.01 -2.37
N GLY A 222 -2.30 -11.62 -3.54
CA GLY A 222 -3.03 -11.06 -4.69
C GLY A 222 -2.19 -10.21 -5.63
N ALA A 223 -2.83 -9.75 -6.71
CA ALA A 223 -2.17 -9.08 -7.83
C ALA A 223 -1.58 -7.71 -7.44
N THR A 224 -2.28 -6.93 -6.62
CA THR A 224 -1.81 -5.60 -6.20
C THR A 224 -0.54 -5.69 -5.39
N ALA A 225 -0.50 -6.57 -4.36
CA ALA A 225 0.72 -6.77 -3.58
C ALA A 225 1.88 -7.24 -4.46
N ALA A 226 1.64 -8.21 -5.35
CA ALA A 226 2.66 -8.69 -6.29
C ALA A 226 3.17 -7.59 -7.22
N THR A 227 2.28 -6.74 -7.75
CA THR A 227 2.64 -5.63 -8.64
C THR A 227 3.60 -4.64 -7.98
N TYR A 228 3.31 -4.24 -6.73
CA TYR A 228 4.13 -3.24 -6.02
C TYR A 228 5.44 -3.82 -5.48
N LEU A 229 5.46 -5.10 -5.10
CA LEU A 229 6.69 -5.77 -4.66
C LEU A 229 7.61 -6.14 -5.84
N LEU A 230 7.05 -6.53 -7.00
CA LEU A 230 7.85 -6.90 -8.18
C LEU A 230 8.16 -5.71 -9.10
N GLY A 231 7.54 -4.56 -8.86
CA GLY A 231 7.73 -3.36 -9.70
C GLY A 231 7.11 -3.45 -11.10
N GLN A 232 6.32 -4.50 -11.37
CA GLN A 232 5.75 -4.74 -12.70
C GLN A 232 4.35 -5.35 -12.60
N ARG A 233 3.46 -4.97 -13.51
CA ARG A 233 2.13 -5.53 -13.60
C ARG A 233 2.13 -6.74 -14.52
N GLN A 234 1.84 -7.91 -13.96
CA GLN A 234 1.70 -9.17 -14.70
C GLN A 234 0.46 -9.92 -14.22
N PRO A 235 -0.11 -10.80 -15.05
CA PRO A 235 -1.17 -11.72 -14.62
C PRO A 235 -0.70 -12.58 -13.45
N LEU A 236 -1.55 -12.68 -12.40
CA LEU A 236 -1.22 -13.41 -11.19
C LEU A 236 -0.83 -14.87 -11.47
N ALA A 237 -1.52 -15.53 -12.42
CA ALA A 237 -1.23 -16.91 -12.81
C ALA A 237 0.22 -17.10 -13.30
N GLY A 238 0.79 -16.09 -13.96
CA GLY A 238 2.18 -16.13 -14.41
C GLY A 238 3.21 -15.86 -13.31
N LEU A 239 2.81 -15.37 -12.14
CA LEU A 239 3.68 -15.05 -11.01
C LEU A 239 3.67 -16.13 -9.93
N ARG A 240 2.60 -16.94 -9.88
CA ARG A 240 2.43 -18.01 -8.88
C ARG A 240 3.29 -19.24 -9.19
N GLY A 241 3.46 -20.10 -8.20
CA GLY A 241 4.14 -21.39 -8.34
C GLY A 241 5.66 -21.32 -8.45
N ARG A 242 6.27 -20.15 -8.24
CA ARG A 242 7.72 -19.93 -8.32
C ARG A 242 8.21 -18.96 -7.24
N VAL A 243 9.50 -18.97 -7.00
CA VAL A 243 10.18 -18.09 -6.08
C VAL A 243 10.71 -16.87 -6.85
N HIS A 244 10.36 -15.69 -6.37
CA HIS A 244 10.92 -14.41 -6.79
C HIS A 244 11.83 -13.88 -5.70
N SER A 245 12.42 -12.70 -5.88
CA SER A 245 13.19 -12.02 -4.84
C SER A 245 12.75 -10.57 -4.69
N PHE A 246 12.78 -10.09 -3.45
CA PHE A 246 12.54 -8.69 -3.14
C PHE A 246 13.32 -8.29 -1.89
N ARG A 247 14.22 -7.30 -1.99
CA ARG A 247 15.00 -6.73 -0.88
C ARG A 247 15.71 -7.78 -0.01
N GLY A 248 16.29 -8.80 -0.66
CA GLY A 248 16.99 -9.88 0.03
C GLY A 248 16.11 -11.00 0.58
N SER A 249 14.79 -10.85 0.54
CA SER A 249 13.82 -11.91 0.89
C SER A 249 13.41 -12.71 -0.35
N ARG A 250 13.08 -13.98 -0.16
CA ARG A 250 12.40 -14.80 -1.17
C ARG A 250 10.94 -14.40 -1.20
N LEU A 251 10.40 -14.10 -2.38
CA LEU A 251 9.02 -13.64 -2.54
C LEU A 251 8.19 -14.71 -3.24
N ILE A 252 7.12 -15.14 -2.58
CA ILE A 252 6.11 -16.05 -3.10
C ILE A 252 4.84 -15.26 -3.38
N VAL A 253 4.23 -15.49 -4.53
CA VAL A 253 2.96 -14.84 -4.92
C VAL A 253 1.84 -15.87 -4.82
N THR A 254 0.72 -15.50 -4.18
CA THR A 254 -0.47 -16.35 -4.08
C THR A 254 -1.75 -15.52 -4.19
N TYR A 255 -2.90 -16.20 -4.17
CA TYR A 255 -4.20 -15.54 -4.17
C TYR A 255 -4.48 -14.78 -2.86
N HIS A 256 -5.20 -13.66 -3.00
CA HIS A 256 -5.68 -12.93 -1.82
C HIS A 256 -6.78 -13.72 -1.09
N PRO A 257 -6.78 -13.81 0.26
CA PRO A 257 -7.79 -14.54 1.00
C PRO A 257 -9.24 -14.16 0.66
N ALA A 258 -9.51 -12.87 0.42
CA ALA A 258 -10.83 -12.42 0.00
C ALA A 258 -11.27 -13.00 -1.36
N PHE A 259 -10.33 -13.26 -2.27
CA PHE A 259 -10.61 -13.96 -3.52
C PHE A 259 -10.95 -15.44 -3.27
N LEU A 260 -10.22 -16.11 -2.38
CA LEU A 260 -10.44 -17.51 -2.02
C LEU A 260 -11.78 -17.75 -1.30
N LEU A 261 -12.36 -16.71 -0.68
CA LEU A 261 -13.72 -16.75 -0.13
C LEU A 261 -14.78 -16.70 -1.24
N ARG A 262 -14.50 -16.03 -2.37
CA ARG A 262 -15.41 -15.96 -3.52
C ARG A 262 -15.27 -17.16 -4.45
N ASP A 263 -14.05 -17.68 -4.63
CA ASP A 263 -13.77 -18.88 -5.42
C ASP A 263 -12.96 -19.91 -4.59
N PRO A 264 -13.64 -20.74 -3.78
CA PRO A 264 -12.97 -21.71 -2.92
C PRO A 264 -12.20 -22.80 -3.68
N ARG A 265 -12.45 -23.01 -4.98
CA ARG A 265 -11.75 -23.98 -5.81
C ARG A 265 -10.25 -23.67 -5.91
N GLN A 266 -9.88 -22.39 -5.78
CA GLN A 266 -8.50 -21.92 -5.85
C GLN A 266 -7.70 -22.13 -4.54
N LYS A 267 -8.33 -22.64 -3.46
CA LYS A 267 -7.64 -22.89 -2.18
C LYS A 267 -6.53 -23.91 -2.32
N LYS A 268 -6.72 -24.93 -3.17
CA LYS A 268 -5.69 -25.94 -3.45
C LYS A 268 -4.44 -25.32 -4.05
N GLU A 269 -4.65 -24.41 -5.00
CA GLU A 269 -3.57 -23.69 -5.66
C GLU A 269 -2.84 -22.75 -4.70
N ALA A 270 -3.60 -22.01 -3.88
CA ALA A 270 -3.00 -21.16 -2.84
C ALA A 270 -2.19 -21.98 -1.84
N TRP A 271 -2.68 -23.17 -1.47
CA TRP A 271 -1.96 -24.08 -0.58
C TRP A 271 -0.64 -24.55 -1.21
N ALA A 272 -0.63 -24.88 -2.49
CA ALA A 272 0.60 -25.25 -3.20
C ALA A 272 1.64 -24.11 -3.16
N ASP A 273 1.22 -22.84 -3.31
CA ASP A 273 2.10 -21.68 -3.18
C ASP A 273 2.67 -21.57 -1.74
N LEU A 274 1.82 -21.74 -0.72
CA LEU A 274 2.27 -21.71 0.69
C LEU A 274 3.25 -22.85 1.02
N GLN A 275 3.10 -24.02 0.42
CA GLN A 275 4.07 -25.10 0.56
C GLN A 275 5.44 -24.74 -0.03
N ILE A 276 5.50 -23.86 -1.07
CA ILE A 276 6.77 -23.31 -1.52
C ILE A 276 7.37 -22.43 -0.42
N ALA A 277 6.59 -21.51 0.17
CA ALA A 277 7.05 -20.68 1.28
C ALA A 277 7.54 -21.53 2.47
N MET A 278 6.84 -22.62 2.80
CA MET A 278 7.25 -23.55 3.86
C MET A 278 8.60 -24.20 3.57
N ARG A 279 8.84 -24.64 2.33
CA ARG A 279 10.14 -25.21 1.92
C ARG A 279 11.27 -24.19 2.06
N GLU A 280 11.02 -22.97 1.63
CA GLU A 280 12.00 -21.88 1.72
C GLU A 280 12.35 -21.49 3.17
N LEU A 281 11.42 -21.72 4.11
CA LEU A 281 11.62 -21.54 5.56
C LEU A 281 12.19 -22.76 6.26
N GLY A 282 12.30 -23.91 5.58
CA GLY A 282 12.68 -25.18 6.20
C GLY A 282 11.60 -25.76 7.14
N LEU A 283 10.34 -25.36 6.96
CA LEU A 283 9.22 -25.88 7.76
C LEU A 283 8.83 -27.29 7.29
N LYS A 284 8.38 -28.11 8.24
CA LYS A 284 7.89 -29.46 7.94
C LYS A 284 6.61 -29.39 7.11
N LEU A 285 6.64 -30.00 5.92
CA LEU A 285 5.43 -30.12 5.11
C LEU A 285 4.46 -31.12 5.75
N PRO A 286 3.13 -30.88 5.70
CA PRO A 286 2.17 -31.88 6.11
C PRO A 286 2.30 -33.13 5.24
N ALA A 287 2.09 -34.32 5.84
CA ALA A 287 2.05 -35.57 5.09
C ALA A 287 1.00 -35.44 3.97
N LYS A 288 1.32 -35.98 2.77
CA LYS A 288 0.32 -36.06 1.71
C LYS A 288 -0.82 -36.91 2.22
N ALA A 289 -2.03 -36.31 2.31
CA ALA A 289 -3.25 -37.05 2.56
C ALA A 289 -3.63 -37.87 1.33
#